data_aebbeff56058c73a4dba99edf38866c1
#
_entry.id   aebbeff56058c73a4dba99edf38866c1
#
_cell.length_a   1.000
_cell.length_b   1.000
_cell.length_c   1.000
_cell.angle_alpha   90.00
_cell.angle_beta   90.00
_cell.angle_gamma   90.00
#
_symmetry.space_group_name_H-M   'P 1'
#
loop_
_entity.id
_entity.type
_entity.pdbx_description
1 polymer ?
#
loop_
_entity_poly.entity_id
_entity_poly.type
_entity_poly.pdbx_seq_one_letter_code
_entity_poly.pdbx_strand_id
1 'polypeptide(L)'
;MSILCIGMICLKRKGIWNYIRQILIVVLLFAMNLRIMVYSNDVEKRQLDIDVLFVIDNSMSMLAEDYNGDGRRIDAVKSDCEYIMDKLTGARFSVIEFGNYANRLAPYTSDITAIQTAINSLEGQTQYYATGTSLNLPYETVKEVLEKNRENNPDRTQVLFFFSDGEITTKNEKLDSYASAADYIDGGAVLGYGTTEGGRMKVHSYEGDYGDPFYMQTRDKSGRLVDAISYIDESNLKQIAKDLELNYYLAENQDAVRDMIIDLTNYLNEMATSEHLGDEGYSETYYWFAIPMVGLLIYDLIYYKRRLRG
;
A
#
# COMPACT_ATOMS: atom_id res chain seq x y z
N MET A 1 -43.47 9.57 17.51
CA MET A 1 -43.11 10.95 17.11
C MET A 1 -44.32 11.76 16.59
N SER A 2 -45.23 11.17 15.83
CA SER A 2 -46.43 11.84 15.27
C SER A 2 -47.41 12.41 16.33
N ILE A 3 -47.57 11.77 17.49
CA ILE A 3 -48.47 12.17 18.57
C ILE A 3 -48.03 13.47 19.28
N LEU A 4 -46.71 13.66 19.44
CA LEU A 4 -46.13 14.87 20.03
C LEU A 4 -46.29 16.10 19.13
N CYS A 5 -46.21 15.92 17.80
CA CYS A 5 -46.41 16.99 16.82
C CYS A 5 -47.87 17.46 16.80
N ILE A 6 -48.85 16.54 16.89
CA ILE A 6 -50.29 16.87 16.94
C ILE A 6 -50.62 17.62 18.22
N GLY A 7 -50.04 17.24 19.37
CA GLY A 7 -50.19 17.94 20.66
C GLY A 7 -49.71 19.41 20.64
N MET A 8 -48.63 19.69 19.91
CA MET A 8 -48.11 21.07 19.78
C MET A 8 -49.01 21.98 18.90
N ILE A 9 -49.73 21.44 17.93
CA ILE A 9 -50.63 22.17 17.06
C ILE A 9 -51.93 22.56 17.81
N CYS A 10 -52.34 21.75 18.78
CA CYS A 10 -53.57 21.97 19.57
C CYS A 10 -53.45 23.06 20.65
N LEU A 11 -52.25 23.54 20.96
CA LEU A 11 -52.09 24.65 21.93
C LEU A 11 -52.67 25.96 21.35
N LYS A 12 -53.78 26.42 21.95
CA LYS A 12 -54.57 27.60 21.57
C LYS A 12 -53.72 28.86 21.51
N ARG A 13 -53.20 29.21 20.35
CA ARG A 13 -52.32 30.36 20.13
C ARG A 13 -53.06 31.40 19.31
N LYS A 14 -53.17 32.63 19.80
CA LYS A 14 -53.77 33.75 19.06
C LYS A 14 -52.81 34.24 17.96
N GLY A 15 -53.21 34.10 16.70
CA GLY A 15 -52.52 34.67 15.54
C GLY A 15 -52.17 33.64 14.45
N ILE A 16 -52.60 33.90 13.23
CA ILE A 16 -52.39 33.01 12.06
C ILE A 16 -50.91 32.71 11.76
N TRP A 17 -50.03 33.66 12.01
CA TRP A 17 -48.60 33.52 11.81
C TRP A 17 -47.97 32.43 12.71
N ASN A 18 -48.52 32.21 13.91
CA ASN A 18 -48.02 31.16 14.80
C ASN A 18 -48.38 29.76 14.28
N TYR A 19 -49.54 29.61 13.64
CA TYR A 19 -49.93 28.33 13.02
C TYR A 19 -49.09 28.04 11.77
N ILE A 20 -48.87 29.04 10.90
CA ILE A 20 -48.07 28.92 9.69
C ILE A 20 -46.65 28.44 10.06
N ARG A 21 -46.02 29.07 11.07
CA ARG A 21 -44.70 28.71 11.52
C ARG A 21 -44.60 27.29 12.08
N GLN A 22 -45.60 26.86 12.86
CA GLN A 22 -45.65 25.51 13.41
C GLN A 22 -45.83 24.46 12.29
N ILE A 23 -46.68 24.73 11.34
CA ILE A 23 -46.85 23.87 10.16
C ILE A 23 -45.51 23.77 9.40
N LEU A 24 -44.80 24.89 9.22
CA LEU A 24 -43.53 24.91 8.53
C LEU A 24 -42.46 24.07 9.25
N ILE A 25 -42.37 24.13 10.59
CA ILE A 25 -41.51 23.28 11.38
C ILE A 25 -41.81 21.80 11.18
N VAL A 26 -43.12 21.44 11.20
CA VAL A 26 -43.54 20.04 10.97
C VAL A 26 -43.21 19.57 9.56
N VAL A 27 -43.38 20.41 8.55
CA VAL A 27 -43.03 20.12 7.15
C VAL A 27 -41.51 19.93 7.00
N LEU A 28 -40.71 20.80 7.62
CA LEU A 28 -39.24 20.66 7.59
C LEU A 28 -38.78 19.38 8.28
N LEU A 29 -39.37 19.04 9.44
CA LEU A 29 -39.10 17.76 10.11
C LEU A 29 -39.46 16.55 9.26
N PHE A 30 -40.61 16.64 8.55
CA PHE A 30 -41.03 15.58 7.64
C PHE A 30 -40.08 15.44 6.45
N ALA A 31 -39.67 16.57 5.84
CA ALA A 31 -38.73 16.60 4.74
C ALA A 31 -37.34 16.01 5.16
N MET A 32 -36.87 16.32 6.37
CA MET A 32 -35.63 15.70 6.91
C MET A 32 -35.79 14.20 7.13
N ASN A 33 -36.96 13.72 7.55
CA ASN A 33 -37.25 12.30 7.76
C ASN A 33 -37.36 11.51 6.45
N LEU A 34 -37.71 12.17 5.34
CA LEU A 34 -37.73 11.57 4.00
C LEU A 34 -36.33 11.22 3.45
N ARG A 35 -35.25 11.68 4.13
CA ARG A 35 -33.87 11.43 3.70
C ARG A 35 -33.72 11.68 2.19
N ILE A 36 -34.14 12.87 1.72
CA ILE A 36 -33.97 13.22 0.32
C ILE A 36 -32.51 13.22 -0.02
N MET A 37 -32.09 12.29 -0.88
CA MET A 37 -30.75 12.17 -1.39
C MET A 37 -30.66 12.82 -2.76
N VAL A 38 -29.63 13.61 -2.99
CA VAL A 38 -29.36 14.21 -4.29
C VAL A 38 -28.10 13.57 -4.84
N TYR A 39 -28.16 13.19 -6.10
CA TYR A 39 -26.98 12.69 -6.80
C TYR A 39 -25.90 13.78 -6.78
N SER A 40 -24.79 13.52 -6.12
CA SER A 40 -23.64 14.40 -6.04
C SER A 40 -22.56 13.85 -6.93
N ASN A 41 -22.10 14.68 -7.89
CA ASN A 41 -20.89 14.41 -8.65
C ASN A 41 -19.61 14.70 -7.85
N ASP A 42 -19.72 15.25 -6.64
CA ASP A 42 -18.64 15.33 -5.68
C ASP A 42 -18.42 13.94 -5.04
N VAL A 43 -17.89 13.04 -5.84
CA VAL A 43 -17.28 11.82 -5.32
C VAL A 43 -16.11 12.31 -4.46
N GLU A 44 -16.29 12.34 -3.14
CA GLU A 44 -15.12 12.34 -2.25
C GLU A 44 -14.25 11.17 -2.72
N LYS A 45 -13.12 11.50 -3.36
CA LYS A 45 -12.10 10.50 -3.64
C LYS A 45 -11.74 9.89 -2.29
N ARG A 46 -12.35 8.75 -1.96
CA ARG A 46 -11.86 7.95 -0.85
C ARG A 46 -10.41 7.67 -1.18
N GLN A 47 -9.53 8.24 -0.39
CA GLN A 47 -8.12 7.88 -0.45
C GLN A 47 -8.09 6.38 -0.18
N LEU A 48 -7.68 5.58 -1.17
CA LEU A 48 -7.57 4.14 -1.00
C LEU A 48 -6.67 3.89 0.19
N ASP A 49 -7.20 3.15 1.16
CA ASP A 49 -6.41 2.67 2.27
C ASP A 49 -5.50 1.54 1.76
N ILE A 50 -4.26 1.86 1.44
CA ILE A 50 -3.30 0.97 0.80
C ILE A 50 -2.36 0.37 1.85
N ASP A 51 -2.12 -0.92 1.76
CA ASP A 51 -1.11 -1.66 2.50
C ASP A 51 -0.08 -2.22 1.52
N VAL A 52 1.15 -1.78 1.66
CA VAL A 52 2.26 -2.14 0.76
C VAL A 52 3.19 -3.12 1.45
N LEU A 53 3.43 -4.27 0.83
CA LEU A 53 4.42 -5.25 1.26
C LEU A 53 5.63 -5.19 0.35
N PHE A 54 6.79 -4.81 0.90
CA PHE A 54 8.08 -4.96 0.25
C PHE A 54 8.69 -6.32 0.58
N VAL A 55 9.01 -7.11 -0.43
CA VAL A 55 9.72 -8.38 -0.33
C VAL A 55 11.06 -8.21 -1.01
N ILE A 56 12.13 -8.14 -0.23
CA ILE A 56 13.46 -7.68 -0.69
C ILE A 56 14.47 -8.81 -0.57
N ASP A 57 15.07 -9.14 -1.69
CA ASP A 57 16.24 -10.03 -1.74
C ASP A 57 17.44 -9.32 -1.11
N ASN A 58 17.94 -9.87 -0.02
CA ASN A 58 19.14 -9.40 0.69
C ASN A 58 20.27 -10.40 0.57
N SER A 59 20.25 -11.24 -0.48
CA SER A 59 21.34 -12.20 -0.78
C SER A 59 22.61 -11.47 -1.21
N MET A 60 23.72 -12.22 -1.23
CA MET A 60 25.02 -11.67 -1.63
C MET A 60 25.04 -11.19 -3.08
N SER A 61 24.26 -11.80 -3.98
CA SER A 61 24.17 -11.39 -5.38
C SER A 61 23.63 -9.97 -5.56
N MET A 62 22.84 -9.47 -4.59
CA MET A 62 22.37 -8.08 -4.59
C MET A 62 23.48 -7.05 -4.27
N LEU A 63 24.69 -7.50 -3.93
CA LEU A 63 25.90 -6.66 -3.84
C LEU A 63 26.61 -6.50 -5.19
N ALA A 64 26.12 -7.10 -6.26
CA ALA A 64 26.72 -6.96 -7.58
C ALA A 64 26.67 -5.51 -8.07
N GLU A 65 27.79 -5.07 -8.68
CA GLU A 65 28.02 -3.71 -9.16
C GLU A 65 27.74 -3.66 -10.68
N ASP A 66 26.46 -3.77 -11.08
CA ASP A 66 26.02 -3.72 -12.48
C ASP A 66 24.74 -2.91 -12.70
N TYR A 67 24.26 -2.21 -11.66
CA TYR A 67 23.12 -1.30 -11.80
C TYR A 67 23.56 0.04 -12.37
N ASN A 68 22.96 0.47 -13.48
CA ASN A 68 23.26 1.73 -14.15
C ASN A 68 24.78 1.97 -14.40
N GLY A 69 25.51 0.88 -14.65
CA GLY A 69 26.93 0.86 -14.97
C GLY A 69 27.79 0.25 -13.85
N ASP A 70 27.84 0.85 -12.67
CA ASP A 70 28.71 0.42 -11.56
C ASP A 70 28.04 0.52 -10.17
N GLY A 71 26.73 0.82 -10.11
CA GLY A 71 25.98 0.87 -8.86
C GLY A 71 25.64 -0.54 -8.33
N ARG A 72 25.51 -0.67 -7.02
CA ARG A 72 25.07 -1.92 -6.40
C ARG A 72 23.55 -2.09 -6.54
N ARG A 73 23.08 -3.31 -6.84
CA ARG A 73 21.66 -3.63 -6.96
C ARG A 73 20.89 -3.29 -5.69
N ILE A 74 21.42 -3.62 -4.50
CA ILE A 74 20.74 -3.36 -3.22
C ILE A 74 20.55 -1.86 -2.95
N ASP A 75 21.49 -1.00 -3.37
CA ASP A 75 21.37 0.45 -3.19
C ASP A 75 20.26 1.02 -4.12
N ALA A 76 20.14 0.46 -5.32
CA ALA A 76 19.05 0.77 -6.23
C ALA A 76 17.69 0.38 -5.63
N VAL A 77 17.57 -0.84 -5.09
CA VAL A 77 16.35 -1.29 -4.39
C VAL A 77 15.95 -0.34 -3.27
N LYS A 78 16.92 0.11 -2.44
CA LYS A 78 16.64 1.07 -1.36
C LYS A 78 16.09 2.39 -1.90
N SER A 79 16.73 2.93 -2.96
CA SER A 79 16.28 4.16 -3.61
C SER A 79 14.88 4.02 -4.22
N ASP A 80 14.58 2.88 -4.83
CA ASP A 80 13.28 2.61 -5.44
C ASP A 80 12.18 2.41 -4.39
N CYS A 81 12.49 1.77 -3.26
CA CYS A 81 11.57 1.70 -2.11
C CYS A 81 11.25 3.10 -1.56
N GLU A 82 12.25 3.98 -1.43
CA GLU A 82 12.03 5.37 -1.00
C GLU A 82 11.12 6.11 -2.00
N TYR A 83 11.36 5.94 -3.28
CA TYR A 83 10.53 6.54 -4.33
C TYR A 83 9.07 6.04 -4.27
N ILE A 84 8.87 4.73 -4.10
CA ILE A 84 7.54 4.12 -3.96
C ILE A 84 6.81 4.68 -2.73
N MET A 85 7.50 4.78 -1.58
CA MET A 85 6.93 5.36 -0.35
C MET A 85 6.52 6.83 -0.53
N ASP A 86 7.31 7.62 -1.28
CA ASP A 86 6.98 9.01 -1.60
C ASP A 86 5.71 9.12 -2.46
N LYS A 87 5.51 8.21 -3.41
CA LYS A 87 4.37 8.22 -4.32
C LYS A 87 3.09 7.65 -3.70
N LEU A 88 3.19 6.69 -2.81
CA LEU A 88 2.06 6.07 -2.12
C LEU A 88 1.84 6.68 -0.73
N THR A 89 1.80 8.01 -0.68
CA THR A 89 1.61 8.77 0.58
C THR A 89 0.31 8.38 1.28
N GLY A 90 0.42 8.06 2.58
CA GLY A 90 -0.71 7.62 3.40
C GLY A 90 -0.92 6.11 3.44
N ALA A 91 -0.17 5.35 2.65
CA ALA A 91 -0.14 3.88 2.76
C ALA A 91 0.53 3.42 4.07
N ARG A 92 0.23 2.19 4.48
CA ARG A 92 1.02 1.47 5.49
C ARG A 92 1.99 0.55 4.75
N PHE A 93 3.20 0.46 5.25
CA PHE A 93 4.26 -0.37 4.66
C PHE A 93 4.69 -1.48 5.61
N SER A 94 5.06 -2.62 5.06
CA SER A 94 5.70 -3.75 5.74
C SER A 94 6.88 -4.22 4.91
N VAL A 95 7.93 -4.75 5.57
CA VAL A 95 9.16 -5.19 4.91
C VAL A 95 9.47 -6.62 5.31
N ILE A 96 9.66 -7.47 4.31
CA ILE A 96 10.23 -8.81 4.43
C ILE A 96 11.57 -8.80 3.69
N GLU A 97 12.62 -9.26 4.35
CA GLU A 97 13.89 -9.59 3.70
C GLU A 97 14.00 -11.09 3.51
N PHE A 98 14.73 -11.51 2.48
CA PHE A 98 15.10 -12.91 2.32
C PHE A 98 16.52 -13.07 1.74
N GLY A 99 17.05 -14.25 1.92
CA GLY A 99 18.37 -14.66 1.45
C GLY A 99 18.64 -16.08 1.94
N ASN A 100 19.38 -16.29 3.04
CA ASN A 100 19.48 -17.61 3.70
C ASN A 100 18.27 -17.95 4.59
N TYR A 101 17.49 -16.96 4.95
CA TYR A 101 16.26 -17.04 5.73
C TYR A 101 15.30 -15.97 5.25
N ALA A 102 14.03 -16.05 5.60
CA ALA A 102 13.08 -14.99 5.36
C ALA A 102 12.60 -14.43 6.71
N ASN A 103 12.72 -13.12 6.88
CA ASN A 103 12.32 -12.41 8.08
C ASN A 103 11.43 -11.21 7.76
N ARG A 104 10.44 -10.99 8.57
CA ARG A 104 9.68 -9.74 8.56
C ARG A 104 10.42 -8.70 9.40
N LEU A 105 11.08 -7.73 8.75
CA LEU A 105 11.83 -6.66 9.42
C LEU A 105 10.92 -5.62 10.05
N ALA A 106 9.80 -5.30 9.40
CA ALA A 106 8.85 -4.33 9.89
C ALA A 106 7.40 -4.80 9.65
N PRO A 107 6.50 -4.73 10.64
CA PRO A 107 5.08 -4.96 10.43
C PRO A 107 4.45 -3.79 9.67
N TYR A 108 3.20 -3.94 9.19
CA TYR A 108 2.48 -2.83 8.56
C TYR A 108 2.37 -1.63 9.50
N THR A 109 2.96 -0.52 9.07
CA THR A 109 2.96 0.75 9.81
C THR A 109 2.95 1.93 8.85
N SER A 110 2.38 3.05 9.29
CA SER A 110 2.48 4.35 8.61
C SER A 110 3.69 5.17 9.05
N ASP A 111 4.51 4.63 9.98
CA ASP A 111 5.78 5.27 10.37
C ASP A 111 6.84 5.03 9.31
N ILE A 112 6.95 5.99 8.39
CA ILE A 112 7.92 5.95 7.28
C ILE A 112 9.36 5.86 7.79
N THR A 113 9.69 6.48 8.93
CA THR A 113 11.04 6.44 9.50
C THR A 113 11.41 5.02 9.94
N ALA A 114 10.46 4.29 10.53
CA ALA A 114 10.68 2.90 10.92
C ALA A 114 10.94 2.01 9.68
N ILE A 115 10.17 2.21 8.60
CA ILE A 115 10.34 1.47 7.34
C ILE A 115 11.68 1.83 6.68
N GLN A 116 12.03 3.11 6.58
CA GLN A 116 13.33 3.53 6.04
C GLN A 116 14.50 2.94 6.83
N THR A 117 14.38 2.89 8.16
CA THR A 117 15.41 2.28 9.01
C THR A 117 15.55 0.78 8.72
N ALA A 118 14.43 0.07 8.57
CA ALA A 118 14.44 -1.36 8.22
C ALA A 118 15.08 -1.59 6.83
N ILE A 119 14.72 -0.80 5.82
CA ILE A 119 15.30 -0.90 4.47
C ILE A 119 16.80 -0.54 4.48
N ASN A 120 17.19 0.51 5.20
CA ASN A 120 18.59 0.95 5.26
C ASN A 120 19.49 -0.04 6.00
N SER A 121 18.92 -0.91 6.85
CA SER A 121 19.67 -1.99 7.53
C SER A 121 20.05 -3.16 6.61
N LEU A 122 19.50 -3.22 5.39
CA LEU A 122 19.86 -4.24 4.40
C LEU A 122 21.26 -3.97 3.85
N GLU A 123 22.21 -4.85 4.09
CA GLU A 123 23.62 -4.68 3.68
C GLU A 123 24.11 -5.80 2.74
N GLY A 124 23.20 -6.69 2.32
CA GLY A 124 23.56 -7.95 1.66
C GLY A 124 24.13 -8.96 2.65
N GLN A 125 23.95 -10.22 2.35
CA GLN A 125 24.49 -11.28 3.21
C GLN A 125 26.01 -11.37 3.11
N THR A 126 26.67 -11.60 4.23
CA THR A 126 28.11 -11.80 4.26
C THR A 126 28.47 -13.20 3.74
N GLN A 127 29.65 -13.34 3.15
CA GLN A 127 30.19 -14.60 2.62
C GLN A 127 30.09 -15.79 3.60
N TYR A 128 30.22 -15.53 4.89
CA TYR A 128 30.23 -16.57 5.92
C TYR A 128 28.86 -17.26 6.10
N TYR A 129 27.78 -16.55 5.84
CA TYR A 129 26.42 -17.06 5.97
C TYR A 129 25.77 -17.39 4.63
N ALA A 130 26.41 -17.10 3.50
CA ALA A 130 25.84 -17.34 2.18
C ALA A 130 25.91 -18.84 1.84
N THR A 131 24.84 -19.57 2.13
CA THR A 131 24.69 -21.01 1.82
C THR A 131 24.01 -21.25 0.48
N GLY A 132 23.66 -20.20 -0.24
CA GLY A 132 22.91 -20.18 -1.48
C GLY A 132 21.60 -19.41 -1.35
N THR A 133 21.16 -18.78 -2.43
CA THR A 133 19.88 -18.06 -2.50
C THR A 133 18.77 -19.01 -2.90
N SER A 134 17.64 -18.93 -2.23
CA SER A 134 16.40 -19.63 -2.55
C SER A 134 15.25 -18.63 -2.67
N LEU A 135 14.62 -18.59 -3.83
CA LEU A 135 13.41 -17.80 -4.02
C LEU A 135 12.16 -18.43 -3.38
N ASN A 136 12.24 -19.69 -2.90
CA ASN A 136 11.15 -20.35 -2.21
C ASN A 136 11.05 -19.96 -0.72
N LEU A 137 12.15 -19.49 -0.14
CA LEU A 137 12.22 -19.14 1.28
C LEU A 137 11.19 -18.07 1.74
N PRO A 138 11.00 -16.95 1.01
CA PRO A 138 10.06 -15.93 1.46
C PRO A 138 8.58 -16.32 1.30
N TYR A 139 8.26 -17.35 0.51
CA TYR A 139 6.90 -17.68 0.10
C TYR A 139 5.93 -17.85 1.27
N GLU A 140 6.26 -18.71 2.24
CA GLU A 140 5.38 -18.96 3.38
C GLU A 140 5.20 -17.69 4.25
N THR A 141 6.28 -16.95 4.46
CA THR A 141 6.24 -15.69 5.24
C THR A 141 5.39 -14.63 4.52
N VAL A 142 5.55 -14.48 3.21
CA VAL A 142 4.77 -13.55 2.37
C VAL A 142 3.29 -13.91 2.44
N LYS A 143 2.96 -15.18 2.18
CA LYS A 143 1.58 -15.66 2.21
C LYS A 143 0.93 -15.44 3.58
N GLU A 144 1.59 -15.83 4.67
CA GLU A 144 1.09 -15.63 6.03
C GLU A 144 0.83 -14.15 6.35
N VAL A 145 1.73 -13.26 5.94
CA VAL A 145 1.59 -11.81 6.17
C VAL A 145 0.42 -11.23 5.40
N LEU A 146 0.26 -11.61 4.13
CA LEU A 146 -0.84 -11.15 3.27
C LEU A 146 -2.19 -11.68 3.76
N GLU A 147 -2.29 -12.99 4.05
CA GLU A 147 -3.51 -13.63 4.55
C GLU A 147 -3.98 -13.00 5.85
N LYS A 148 -3.10 -12.89 6.86
CA LYS A 148 -3.43 -12.25 8.14
C LYS A 148 -3.82 -10.80 8.00
N ASN A 149 -3.19 -10.05 7.08
CA ASN A 149 -3.56 -8.66 6.87
C ASN A 149 -4.93 -8.55 6.19
N ARG A 150 -5.24 -9.41 5.22
CA ARG A 150 -6.56 -9.49 4.57
C ARG A 150 -7.67 -9.85 5.57
N GLU A 151 -7.42 -10.80 6.48
CA GLU A 151 -8.36 -11.16 7.54
C GLU A 151 -8.65 -10.00 8.51
N ASN A 152 -7.61 -9.26 8.89
CA ASN A 152 -7.75 -8.15 9.85
C ASN A 152 -8.24 -6.84 9.22
N ASN A 153 -8.01 -6.66 7.94
CA ASN A 153 -8.28 -5.41 7.20
C ASN A 153 -8.86 -5.73 5.80
N PRO A 154 -10.06 -6.32 5.71
CA PRO A 154 -10.61 -6.82 4.45
C PRO A 154 -10.85 -5.73 3.39
N ASP A 155 -11.12 -4.50 3.84
CA ASP A 155 -11.44 -3.37 2.96
C ASP A 155 -10.21 -2.60 2.46
N ARG A 156 -8.98 -3.03 2.87
CA ARG A 156 -7.74 -2.35 2.46
C ARG A 156 -7.16 -3.00 1.22
N THR A 157 -6.70 -2.16 0.29
CA THR A 157 -6.00 -2.61 -0.92
C THR A 157 -4.60 -3.11 -0.56
N GLN A 158 -4.29 -4.36 -0.89
CA GLN A 158 -2.97 -4.96 -0.66
C GLN A 158 -2.11 -4.93 -1.92
N VAL A 159 -0.97 -4.24 -1.83
CA VAL A 159 0.00 -4.09 -2.92
C VAL A 159 1.30 -4.79 -2.54
N LEU A 160 1.85 -5.59 -3.45
CA LEU A 160 3.11 -6.30 -3.24
C LEU A 160 4.17 -5.85 -4.24
N PHE A 161 5.35 -5.52 -3.74
CA PHE A 161 6.55 -5.33 -4.56
C PHE A 161 7.60 -6.37 -4.20
N PHE A 162 8.05 -7.13 -5.19
CA PHE A 162 9.07 -8.16 -5.05
C PHE A 162 10.34 -7.70 -5.76
N PHE A 163 11.46 -7.59 -5.04
CA PHE A 163 12.74 -7.08 -5.53
C PHE A 163 13.79 -8.19 -5.46
N SER A 164 14.35 -8.64 -6.59
CA SER A 164 15.39 -9.66 -6.63
C SER A 164 16.12 -9.66 -7.98
N ASP A 165 17.24 -10.35 -8.06
CA ASP A 165 17.88 -10.71 -9.33
C ASP A 165 17.41 -12.06 -9.89
N GLY A 166 16.60 -12.78 -9.13
CA GLY A 166 16.01 -14.05 -9.58
C GLY A 166 16.95 -15.26 -9.55
N GLU A 167 18.19 -15.12 -9.11
CA GLU A 167 19.09 -16.26 -9.03
C GLU A 167 18.68 -17.27 -7.94
N ILE A 168 18.64 -18.56 -8.32
CA ILE A 168 18.56 -19.67 -7.37
C ILE A 168 19.90 -20.38 -7.38
N THR A 169 20.68 -20.21 -6.30
CA THR A 169 22.02 -20.80 -6.17
C THR A 169 22.04 -22.01 -5.24
N THR A 170 20.93 -22.31 -4.57
CA THR A 170 20.74 -23.52 -3.79
C THR A 170 20.74 -24.75 -4.70
N LYS A 171 21.57 -25.73 -4.36
CA LYS A 171 21.83 -26.91 -5.21
C LYS A 171 20.57 -27.73 -5.45
N ASN A 172 20.25 -27.99 -6.73
CA ASN A 172 19.11 -28.78 -7.20
C ASN A 172 17.72 -28.22 -6.83
N GLU A 173 17.64 -26.98 -6.40
CA GLU A 173 16.38 -26.31 -6.12
C GLU A 173 15.73 -25.82 -7.42
N LYS A 174 14.42 -25.85 -7.44
CA LYS A 174 13.57 -25.25 -8.49
C LYS A 174 12.61 -24.30 -7.83
N LEU A 175 12.18 -23.29 -8.58
CA LEU A 175 11.18 -22.36 -8.13
C LEU A 175 9.85 -23.08 -7.91
N ASP A 176 9.29 -22.95 -6.71
CA ASP A 176 7.93 -23.37 -6.39
C ASP A 176 6.92 -22.31 -6.82
N SER A 177 5.64 -22.68 -6.92
CA SER A 177 4.60 -21.77 -7.36
C SER A 177 4.18 -20.82 -6.25
N TYR A 178 4.07 -19.53 -6.60
CA TYR A 178 3.55 -18.47 -5.75
C TYR A 178 2.03 -18.26 -5.90
N ALA A 179 1.35 -19.02 -6.76
CA ALA A 179 -0.04 -18.78 -7.15
C ALA A 179 -1.04 -18.70 -5.98
N SER A 180 -0.82 -19.42 -4.88
CA SER A 180 -1.75 -19.37 -3.75
C SER A 180 -1.64 -18.10 -2.90
N ALA A 181 -0.71 -17.19 -3.19
CA ALA A 181 -0.63 -15.89 -2.59
C ALA A 181 -1.38 -14.81 -3.41
N ALA A 182 -1.68 -15.08 -4.69
CA ALA A 182 -2.32 -14.13 -5.59
C ALA A 182 -3.69 -13.65 -5.09
N ASP A 183 -4.49 -14.53 -4.50
CA ASP A 183 -5.83 -14.20 -3.96
C ASP A 183 -5.83 -13.10 -2.88
N TYR A 184 -4.66 -12.82 -2.31
CA TYR A 184 -4.51 -11.80 -1.26
C TYR A 184 -3.91 -10.48 -1.77
N ILE A 185 -3.61 -10.38 -3.09
CA ILE A 185 -2.90 -9.25 -3.69
C ILE A 185 -3.84 -8.53 -4.68
N ASP A 186 -3.99 -7.23 -4.53
CA ASP A 186 -4.82 -6.41 -5.41
C ASP A 186 -4.00 -5.68 -6.49
N GLY A 187 -2.66 -5.64 -6.34
CA GLY A 187 -1.76 -5.01 -7.29
C GLY A 187 -0.31 -5.04 -6.85
N GLY A 188 0.55 -4.46 -7.66
CA GLY A 188 1.99 -4.40 -7.38
C GLY A 188 2.85 -4.76 -8.58
N ALA A 189 4.10 -5.14 -8.30
CA ALA A 189 5.04 -5.50 -9.35
C ALA A 189 6.15 -6.44 -8.84
N VAL A 190 6.73 -7.21 -9.76
CA VAL A 190 8.00 -7.90 -9.57
C VAL A 190 9.08 -7.12 -10.32
N LEU A 191 10.10 -6.69 -9.59
CA LEU A 191 11.20 -5.89 -10.13
C LEU A 191 12.49 -6.70 -10.15
N GLY A 192 13.09 -6.82 -11.32
CA GLY A 192 14.34 -7.53 -11.54
C GLY A 192 15.52 -6.58 -11.55
N TYR A 193 16.55 -6.90 -10.77
CA TYR A 193 17.80 -6.12 -10.68
C TYR A 193 18.98 -6.92 -11.18
N GLY A 194 19.77 -6.34 -12.06
CA GLY A 194 20.95 -6.95 -12.63
C GLY A 194 20.95 -6.97 -14.14
N THR A 195 22.07 -7.41 -14.72
CA THR A 195 22.28 -7.45 -16.16
C THR A 195 22.58 -8.88 -16.65
N THR A 196 22.42 -9.10 -17.94
CA THR A 196 22.83 -10.35 -18.60
C THR A 196 24.35 -10.50 -18.70
N GLU A 197 25.09 -9.41 -18.65
CA GLU A 197 26.55 -9.39 -18.58
C GLU A 197 27.05 -9.74 -17.19
N GLY A 198 26.20 -9.52 -16.18
CA GLY A 198 26.46 -9.78 -14.77
C GLY A 198 27.37 -8.77 -14.10
N GLY A 199 27.33 -8.78 -12.76
CA GLY A 199 28.13 -7.88 -11.92
C GLY A 199 29.02 -8.62 -10.94
N ARG A 200 30.15 -8.00 -10.59
CA ARG A 200 31.05 -8.46 -9.52
C ARG A 200 30.49 -8.04 -8.17
N MET A 201 30.55 -8.95 -7.21
CA MET A 201 30.05 -8.72 -5.86
C MET A 201 31.20 -8.23 -4.97
N LYS A 202 31.09 -7.01 -4.44
CA LYS A 202 32.04 -6.43 -3.52
C LYS A 202 31.55 -6.61 -2.09
N VAL A 203 32.33 -7.31 -1.28
CA VAL A 203 32.00 -7.68 0.10
C VAL A 203 33.01 -7.12 1.08
N HIS A 204 32.60 -6.89 2.32
CA HIS A 204 33.49 -6.52 3.42
C HIS A 204 34.06 -7.77 4.11
N SER A 205 35.29 -7.68 4.60
CA SER A 205 35.86 -8.75 5.40
C SER A 205 35.16 -8.87 6.75
N TYR A 206 34.95 -10.12 7.21
CA TYR A 206 34.32 -10.40 8.51
C TYR A 206 35.24 -10.04 9.71
N GLU A 207 36.54 -9.82 9.49
CA GLU A 207 37.52 -9.54 10.58
C GLU A 207 37.40 -8.12 11.18
N GLY A 208 36.18 -7.57 11.18
CA GLY A 208 35.85 -6.28 11.78
C GLY A 208 35.91 -5.12 10.78
N ASP A 209 35.52 -3.93 11.23
CA ASP A 209 35.41 -2.67 10.45
C ASP A 209 36.71 -2.16 9.80
N TYR A 210 37.77 -2.96 9.77
CA TYR A 210 39.11 -2.55 9.36
C TYR A 210 39.64 -3.24 8.10
N GLY A 211 38.89 -4.15 7.51
CA GLY A 211 39.29 -4.80 6.26
C GLY A 211 38.82 -4.01 5.02
N ASP A 212 39.73 -3.77 4.07
CA ASP A 212 39.34 -3.20 2.78
C ASP A 212 38.31 -4.10 2.06
N PRO A 213 37.30 -3.53 1.43
CA PRO A 213 36.33 -4.31 0.64
C PRO A 213 37.07 -5.04 -0.50
N PHE A 214 36.64 -6.28 -0.76
CA PHE A 214 37.26 -7.09 -1.82
C PHE A 214 36.17 -7.72 -2.70
N TYR A 215 36.50 -8.06 -3.95
CA TYR A 215 35.61 -8.80 -4.82
C TYR A 215 35.60 -10.28 -4.48
N MET A 216 34.39 -10.84 -4.38
CA MET A 216 34.17 -12.26 -4.22
C MET A 216 34.86 -13.05 -5.33
N GLN A 217 35.54 -14.12 -4.97
CA GLN A 217 36.20 -15.00 -5.90
C GLN A 217 35.65 -16.42 -5.86
N THR A 218 35.63 -17.05 -7.01
CA THR A 218 35.30 -18.48 -7.19
C THR A 218 36.38 -19.17 -7.97
N ARG A 219 36.37 -20.51 -8.03
CA ARG A 219 37.32 -21.29 -8.84
C ARG A 219 36.67 -21.62 -10.18
N ASP A 220 37.37 -21.29 -11.25
CA ASP A 220 37.00 -21.70 -12.59
C ASP A 220 37.19 -23.24 -12.78
N LYS A 221 36.81 -23.75 -13.94
CA LYS A 221 36.94 -25.18 -14.29
C LYS A 221 38.43 -25.68 -14.29
N SER A 222 39.40 -24.78 -14.34
CA SER A 222 40.81 -25.08 -14.27
C SER A 222 41.37 -24.96 -12.86
N GLY A 223 40.54 -24.60 -11.87
CA GLY A 223 40.93 -24.42 -10.47
C GLY A 223 41.53 -23.04 -10.16
N ARG A 224 41.59 -22.09 -11.11
CA ARG A 224 42.14 -20.75 -10.89
C ARG A 224 41.08 -19.89 -10.19
N LEU A 225 41.51 -19.02 -9.29
CA LEU A 225 40.69 -18.00 -8.67
C LEU A 225 40.32 -16.94 -9.72
N VAL A 226 39.04 -16.70 -9.88
CA VAL A 226 38.47 -15.67 -10.73
C VAL A 226 37.40 -14.92 -9.95
N ASP A 227 37.10 -13.68 -10.34
CA ASP A 227 35.97 -12.94 -9.72
C ASP A 227 34.66 -13.71 -9.93
N ALA A 228 33.87 -13.80 -8.86
CA ALA A 228 32.51 -14.35 -8.93
C ALA A 228 31.60 -13.33 -9.57
N ILE A 229 30.85 -13.75 -10.59
CA ILE A 229 29.90 -12.91 -11.31
C ILE A 229 28.51 -13.43 -11.01
N SER A 230 27.62 -12.53 -10.62
CA SER A 230 26.18 -12.78 -10.49
C SER A 230 25.44 -12.22 -11.72
N TYR A 231 24.49 -12.99 -12.23
CA TYR A 231 23.66 -12.64 -13.39
C TYR A 231 22.20 -12.56 -12.96
N ILE A 232 21.41 -11.77 -13.67
CA ILE A 232 19.95 -11.79 -13.48
C ILE A 232 19.36 -13.07 -14.09
N ASP A 233 18.40 -13.71 -13.38
CA ASP A 233 17.52 -14.74 -13.93
C ASP A 233 16.08 -14.23 -14.04
N GLU A 234 15.83 -13.54 -15.15
CA GLU A 234 14.50 -13.01 -15.43
C GLU A 234 13.42 -14.10 -15.59
N SER A 235 13.81 -15.35 -15.92
CA SER A 235 12.83 -16.42 -16.12
C SER A 235 12.11 -16.76 -14.82
N ASN A 236 12.85 -16.81 -13.71
CA ASN A 236 12.29 -17.04 -12.38
C ASN A 236 11.40 -15.86 -11.94
N LEU A 237 11.84 -14.62 -12.16
CA LEU A 237 11.09 -13.42 -11.79
C LEU A 237 9.79 -13.30 -12.60
N LYS A 238 9.83 -13.58 -13.90
CA LYS A 238 8.64 -13.61 -14.77
C LYS A 238 7.67 -14.71 -14.34
N GLN A 239 8.18 -15.86 -13.84
CA GLN A 239 7.32 -16.92 -13.31
C GLN A 239 6.64 -16.48 -12.00
N ILE A 240 7.38 -15.83 -11.07
CA ILE A 240 6.81 -15.26 -9.84
C ILE A 240 5.75 -14.22 -10.18
N ALA A 241 6.04 -13.30 -11.11
CA ALA A 241 5.09 -12.29 -11.55
C ALA A 241 3.80 -12.91 -12.10
N LYS A 242 3.93 -13.93 -12.96
CA LYS A 242 2.79 -14.67 -13.51
C LYS A 242 1.98 -15.36 -12.43
N ASP A 243 2.63 -16.04 -11.48
CA ASP A 243 1.96 -16.75 -10.39
C ASP A 243 1.21 -15.79 -9.46
N LEU A 244 1.75 -14.60 -9.23
CA LEU A 244 1.14 -13.55 -8.40
C LEU A 244 0.15 -12.65 -9.17
N GLU A 245 -0.06 -12.91 -10.47
CA GLU A 245 -0.88 -12.08 -11.37
C GLU A 245 -0.41 -10.61 -11.45
N LEU A 246 0.90 -10.40 -11.31
CA LEU A 246 1.55 -9.10 -11.34
C LEU A 246 2.35 -8.89 -12.64
N ASN A 247 2.68 -7.63 -12.92
CA ASN A 247 3.61 -7.29 -14.00
C ASN A 247 5.07 -7.44 -13.54
N TYR A 248 5.93 -7.89 -14.48
CA TYR A 248 7.38 -7.90 -14.32
C TYR A 248 7.99 -6.64 -14.96
N TYR A 249 8.91 -6.00 -14.26
CA TYR A 249 9.69 -4.87 -14.76
C TYR A 249 11.17 -5.12 -14.51
N LEU A 250 11.98 -4.90 -15.55
CA LEU A 250 13.43 -4.90 -15.40
C LEU A 250 13.88 -3.52 -14.94
N ALA A 251 14.38 -3.40 -13.72
CA ALA A 251 14.84 -2.16 -13.12
C ALA A 251 16.27 -1.82 -13.56
N GLU A 252 16.47 -1.53 -14.85
CA GLU A 252 17.77 -1.13 -15.38
C GLU A 252 18.18 0.28 -14.93
N ASN A 253 17.18 1.13 -14.67
CA ASN A 253 17.35 2.51 -14.23
C ASN A 253 16.09 3.00 -13.50
N GLN A 254 16.18 4.18 -12.88
CA GLN A 254 15.06 4.79 -12.16
C GLN A 254 13.81 5.07 -13.01
N ASP A 255 13.95 5.26 -14.32
CA ASP A 255 12.79 5.59 -15.18
C ASP A 255 11.84 4.39 -15.31
N ALA A 256 12.36 3.16 -15.36
CA ALA A 256 11.55 1.94 -15.38
C ALA A 256 10.65 1.81 -14.14
N VAL A 257 11.18 2.16 -12.97
CA VAL A 257 10.41 2.15 -11.70
C VAL A 257 9.37 3.28 -11.69
N ARG A 258 9.68 4.44 -12.26
CA ARG A 258 8.72 5.55 -12.40
C ARG A 258 7.54 5.17 -13.27
N ASP A 259 7.81 4.55 -14.42
CA ASP A 259 6.76 4.09 -15.34
C ASP A 259 5.87 3.05 -14.67
N MET A 260 6.45 2.09 -13.97
CA MET A 260 5.73 1.10 -13.17
C MET A 260 4.80 1.76 -12.13
N ILE A 261 5.29 2.76 -11.39
CA ILE A 261 4.47 3.47 -10.39
C ILE A 261 3.31 4.23 -11.04
N ILE A 262 3.53 4.82 -12.21
CA ILE A 262 2.46 5.49 -12.97
C ILE A 262 1.38 4.49 -13.36
N ASP A 263 1.78 3.34 -13.92
CA ASP A 263 0.86 2.27 -14.32
C ASP A 263 0.05 1.76 -13.13
N LEU A 264 0.73 1.47 -12.00
CA LEU A 264 0.08 1.02 -10.78
C LEU A 264 -0.89 2.07 -10.22
N THR A 265 -0.48 3.33 -10.18
CA THR A 265 -1.34 4.41 -9.66
C THR A 265 -2.59 4.58 -10.52
N ASN A 266 -2.46 4.47 -11.85
CA ASN A 266 -3.59 4.50 -12.77
C ASN A 266 -4.53 3.31 -12.52
N TYR A 267 -3.99 2.10 -12.38
CA TYR A 267 -4.76 0.89 -12.08
C TYR A 267 -5.53 1.01 -10.75
N LEU A 268 -4.88 1.46 -9.69
CA LEU A 268 -5.52 1.66 -8.38
C LEU A 268 -6.62 2.74 -8.43
N ASN A 269 -6.42 3.81 -9.21
CA ASN A 269 -7.46 4.83 -9.43
C ASN A 269 -8.65 4.29 -10.22
N GLU A 270 -8.43 3.42 -11.21
CA GLU A 270 -9.49 2.77 -11.97
C GLU A 270 -10.30 1.82 -11.09
N MET A 271 -9.64 1.03 -10.23
CA MET A 271 -10.31 0.18 -9.23
C MET A 271 -11.20 1.01 -8.31
N ALA A 272 -10.66 2.09 -7.73
CA ALA A 272 -11.42 3.00 -6.88
C ALA A 272 -12.65 3.59 -7.58
N THR A 273 -12.52 3.90 -8.87
CA THR A 273 -13.61 4.45 -9.66
C THR A 273 -14.66 3.39 -10.00
N SER A 274 -14.25 2.15 -10.27
CA SER A 274 -15.17 1.05 -10.61
C SER A 274 -15.99 0.56 -9.42
N GLU A 275 -15.41 0.53 -8.22
CA GLU A 275 -16.15 0.25 -6.99
C GLU A 275 -17.21 1.31 -6.70
N HIS A 276 -16.97 2.56 -7.07
CA HIS A 276 -17.94 3.66 -6.90
C HIS A 276 -19.10 3.65 -7.91
N LEU A 277 -18.98 2.97 -9.04
CA LEU A 277 -20.13 2.79 -9.96
C LEU A 277 -21.20 1.86 -9.37
N GLY A 278 -20.89 1.12 -8.31
CA GLY A 278 -21.86 0.30 -7.54
C GLY A 278 -22.46 1.04 -6.34
N ASP A 279 -21.79 2.03 -5.80
CA ASP A 279 -22.28 2.88 -4.71
C ASP A 279 -22.63 4.26 -5.32
N GLU A 280 -23.87 4.37 -5.86
CA GLU A 280 -24.36 5.63 -6.40
C GLU A 280 -24.18 6.73 -5.34
N GLY A 281 -23.35 7.73 -5.65
CA GLY A 281 -22.96 8.83 -4.76
C GLY A 281 -24.14 9.72 -4.41
N TYR A 282 -25.04 9.25 -3.56
CA TYR A 282 -26.13 10.04 -3.01
C TYR A 282 -25.66 10.77 -1.75
N SER A 283 -25.56 12.08 -1.82
CA SER A 283 -25.35 12.91 -0.64
C SER A 283 -26.67 13.22 0.07
N GLU A 284 -26.67 13.03 1.39
CA GLU A 284 -27.81 13.39 2.22
C GLU A 284 -27.97 14.93 2.27
N THR A 285 -29.17 15.44 1.98
CA THR A 285 -29.44 16.89 1.92
C THR A 285 -30.16 17.42 3.15
N TYR A 286 -30.26 16.63 4.23
CA TYR A 286 -31.01 17.00 5.44
C TYR A 286 -30.57 18.34 6.06
N TYR A 287 -29.31 18.71 5.93
CA TYR A 287 -28.78 19.97 6.50
C TYR A 287 -29.39 21.23 5.86
N TRP A 288 -29.81 21.18 4.60
CA TRP A 288 -30.52 22.27 3.96
C TRP A 288 -31.88 22.55 4.63
N PHE A 289 -32.52 21.54 5.19
CA PHE A 289 -33.75 21.65 5.93
C PHE A 289 -33.52 21.91 7.42
N ALA A 290 -32.41 21.45 7.98
CA ALA A 290 -32.02 21.61 9.38
C ALA A 290 -31.73 23.08 9.73
N ILE A 291 -31.01 23.81 8.87
CA ILE A 291 -30.62 25.21 9.12
C ILE A 291 -31.86 26.10 9.32
N PRO A 292 -32.84 26.18 8.39
CA PRO A 292 -34.04 27.00 8.60
C PRO A 292 -34.90 26.51 9.77
N MET A 293 -34.95 25.21 10.04
CA MET A 293 -35.67 24.67 11.20
C MET A 293 -35.09 25.16 12.53
N VAL A 294 -33.74 25.13 12.68
CA VAL A 294 -33.05 25.64 13.87
C VAL A 294 -33.34 27.15 14.04
N GLY A 295 -33.33 27.90 12.96
CA GLY A 295 -33.67 29.32 12.98
C GLY A 295 -35.09 29.59 13.52
N LEU A 296 -36.09 28.81 13.08
CA LEU A 296 -37.46 28.91 13.56
C LEU A 296 -37.61 28.51 15.04
N LEU A 297 -36.87 27.48 15.49
CA LEU A 297 -36.87 27.06 16.90
C LEU A 297 -36.21 28.11 17.82
N ILE A 298 -35.13 28.73 17.41
CA ILE A 298 -34.48 29.84 18.13
C ILE A 298 -35.45 31.03 18.24
N TYR A 299 -36.13 31.38 17.14
CA TYR A 299 -37.12 32.44 17.16
C TYR A 299 -38.25 32.14 18.15
N ASP A 300 -38.77 30.92 18.18
CA ASP A 300 -39.76 30.48 19.14
C ASP A 300 -39.29 30.62 20.57
N LEU A 301 -38.08 30.22 20.85
CA LEU A 301 -37.47 30.30 22.21
C LEU A 301 -37.35 31.76 22.66
N ILE A 302 -36.92 32.67 21.79
CA ILE A 302 -36.82 34.10 22.08
C ILE A 302 -38.21 34.69 22.30
N TYR A 303 -39.19 34.36 21.44
CA TYR A 303 -40.55 34.86 21.54
C TYR A 303 -41.21 34.44 22.85
N TYR A 304 -41.06 33.19 23.30
CA TYR A 304 -41.59 32.71 24.57
C TYR A 304 -40.89 33.34 25.77
N LYS A 305 -39.55 33.46 25.72
CA LYS A 305 -38.81 34.11 26.80
C LYS A 305 -39.26 35.59 27.02
N ARG A 306 -39.54 36.29 25.94
CA ARG A 306 -40.06 37.70 26.04
C ARG A 306 -41.48 37.75 26.62
N ARG A 307 -42.33 36.77 26.27
CA ARG A 307 -43.72 36.71 26.74
C ARG A 307 -43.89 36.25 28.19
N LEU A 308 -42.92 35.52 28.73
CA LEU A 308 -42.91 35.09 30.11
C LEU A 308 -42.30 36.13 31.06
N ARG A 309 -41.66 37.18 30.50
CA ARG A 309 -41.05 38.28 31.26
C ARG A 309 -41.90 39.55 31.27
N GLY A 310 -42.95 39.65 30.52
CA GLY A 310 -43.96 40.70 30.51
C GLY A 310 -45.33 40.15 30.95
#